data_a22cbcc5de48948c75763d3200d23062
#
_entry.id   a22cbcc5de48948c75763d3200d23062
#
_cell.length_a   1.000
_cell.length_b   1.000
_cell.length_c   1.000
_cell.angle_alpha   90.00
_cell.angle_beta   90.00
_cell.angle_gamma   90.00
#
_symmetry.space_group_name_H-M   'P 1'
#
loop_
_entity.id
_entity.type
_entity.pdbx_description
1 polymer ?
#
loop_
_entity_poly.entity_id
_entity_poly.type
_entity_poly.pdbx_seq_one_letter_code
_entity_poly.pdbx_strand_id
1 'polypeptide(L)'
;DTIQIVSIEIIYGVNKIPGAKIVLLDGDMPNNKFPVSDADDFKPGAVITINAGYANQTSTVFKGIVVKHGIKLDGDNFSRLIVQCKDSSVAMTVGRKNANFVDSKDSDIISKLIGAYSDLSSDVTDTTVSYKELVQYYCSDWDYLLTRAEVNGFLVTIDAGKVTVKAPQVDGEAVLTLTYGIDLMAFSADVDAAAQFSVVKGIAWS
;
A
#
# COMPACT_ATOMS: atom_id res chain seq x y z
N ASP A 1 17.54 -25.22 6.16
CA ASP A 1 17.99 -24.30 7.21
C ASP A 1 16.83 -23.37 7.56
N THR A 2 16.57 -23.21 8.86
CA THR A 2 15.46 -22.35 9.32
C THR A 2 15.97 -20.91 9.45
N ILE A 3 15.42 -19.99 8.66
CA ILE A 3 15.73 -18.57 8.75
C ILE A 3 15.09 -18.01 10.03
N GLN A 4 15.89 -17.33 10.86
CA GLN A 4 15.40 -16.71 12.08
C GLN A 4 14.84 -15.32 11.83
N ILE A 5 13.54 -15.16 12.07
CA ILE A 5 12.83 -13.88 11.95
C ILE A 5 12.89 -13.15 13.29
N VAL A 6 13.41 -11.92 13.28
CA VAL A 6 13.47 -11.04 14.46
C VAL A 6 12.17 -10.26 14.58
N SER A 7 11.70 -9.67 13.48
CA SER A 7 10.45 -8.93 13.47
C SER A 7 9.88 -8.81 12.06
N ILE A 8 8.55 -8.71 12.00
CA ILE A 8 7.81 -8.36 10.80
C ILE A 8 6.87 -7.20 11.17
N GLU A 9 6.96 -6.13 10.42
CA GLU A 9 6.07 -4.96 10.51
C GLU A 9 5.35 -4.81 9.19
N ILE A 10 4.02 -4.77 9.20
CA ILE A 10 3.18 -4.59 8.01
C ILE A 10 2.34 -3.33 8.21
N ILE A 11 2.34 -2.47 7.20
CA ILE A 11 1.62 -1.20 7.24
C ILE A 11 0.66 -1.13 6.06
N TYR A 12 -0.63 -1.04 6.38
CA TYR A 12 -1.70 -0.69 5.46
C TYR A 12 -2.20 0.72 5.76
N GLY A 13 -2.65 1.41 4.76
CA GLY A 13 -3.22 2.74 4.93
C GLY A 13 -4.05 3.16 3.72
N VAL A 14 -5.03 4.01 3.98
CA VAL A 14 -5.84 4.66 2.94
C VAL A 14 -4.95 5.61 2.14
N ASN A 15 -5.11 5.63 0.83
CA ASN A 15 -4.33 6.44 -0.10
C ASN A 15 -2.81 6.20 0.00
N LYS A 16 -2.42 5.00 0.44
CA LYS A 16 -1.01 4.60 0.58
C LYS A 16 -0.80 3.21 0.01
N ILE A 17 0.38 3.00 -0.56
CA ILE A 17 0.82 1.69 -1.01
C ILE A 17 1.26 0.87 0.21
N PRO A 18 0.66 -0.32 0.44
CA PRO A 18 1.04 -1.19 1.54
C PRO A 18 2.51 -1.57 1.50
N GLY A 19 3.07 -1.80 2.67
CA GLY A 19 4.45 -2.23 2.78
C GLY A 19 4.69 -3.14 3.96
N ALA A 20 5.75 -3.94 3.86
CA ALA A 20 6.24 -4.76 4.95
C ALA A 20 7.73 -4.53 5.15
N LYS A 21 8.17 -4.59 6.41
CA LYS A 21 9.56 -4.60 6.80
C LYS A 21 9.83 -5.89 7.58
N ILE A 22 10.77 -6.68 7.07
CA ILE A 22 11.17 -7.94 7.66
C ILE A 22 12.61 -7.78 8.16
N VAL A 23 12.86 -8.16 9.40
CA VAL A 23 14.19 -8.21 9.99
C VAL A 23 14.52 -9.65 10.29
N LEU A 24 15.61 -10.14 9.70
CA LEU A 24 16.10 -11.50 9.82
C LEU A 24 17.47 -11.49 10.49
N LEU A 25 17.79 -12.54 11.25
CA LEU A 25 19.18 -12.78 11.64
C LEU A 25 19.94 -13.35 10.46
N ASP A 26 21.12 -12.81 10.21
CA ASP A 26 22.02 -13.27 9.18
C ASP A 26 23.47 -13.10 9.65
N GLY A 27 24.36 -13.84 9.02
CA GLY A 27 25.80 -13.78 9.31
C GLY A 27 26.32 -15.03 9.99
N ASP A 28 27.38 -15.53 9.38
CA ASP A 28 28.24 -16.61 9.88
C ASP A 28 29.63 -16.00 10.11
N MET A 29 29.82 -15.46 11.31
CA MET A 29 31.05 -14.73 11.68
C MET A 29 32.30 -15.58 11.53
N PRO A 30 32.34 -16.88 11.94
CA PRO A 30 33.50 -17.73 11.77
C PRO A 30 33.94 -17.89 10.30
N ASN A 31 32.97 -17.88 9.39
CA ASN A 31 33.22 -18.09 7.96
C ASN A 31 33.19 -16.78 7.14
N ASN A 32 32.97 -15.62 7.77
CA ASN A 32 32.81 -14.33 7.13
C ASN A 32 31.76 -14.33 5.99
N LYS A 33 30.61 -14.94 6.22
CA LYS A 33 29.53 -15.11 5.23
C LYS A 33 28.21 -14.54 5.72
N PHE A 34 27.36 -14.18 4.76
CA PHE A 34 25.99 -13.72 4.99
C PHE A 34 25.01 -14.57 4.16
N PRO A 35 24.76 -15.82 4.58
CA PRO A 35 24.08 -16.82 3.74
C PRO A 35 22.64 -16.40 3.37
N VAL A 36 21.93 -15.67 4.22
CA VAL A 36 20.56 -15.21 3.93
C VAL A 36 20.58 -14.01 2.99
N SER A 37 21.52 -13.08 3.19
CA SER A 37 21.67 -11.90 2.33
C SER A 37 22.18 -12.25 0.93
N ASP A 38 23.00 -13.29 0.82
CA ASP A 38 23.58 -13.74 -0.46
C ASP A 38 22.58 -14.58 -1.27
N ALA A 39 21.52 -15.10 -0.62
CA ALA A 39 20.47 -15.87 -1.28
C ALA A 39 19.60 -15.00 -2.20
N ASP A 40 19.03 -15.60 -3.23
CA ASP A 40 18.15 -14.90 -4.19
C ASP A 40 16.79 -14.56 -3.63
N ASP A 41 16.37 -15.20 -2.55
CA ASP A 41 15.02 -15.11 -1.98
C ASP A 41 14.62 -13.70 -1.53
N PHE A 42 15.61 -12.90 -1.11
CA PHE A 42 15.36 -11.54 -0.57
C PHE A 42 15.96 -10.43 -1.44
N LYS A 43 16.37 -10.73 -2.67
CA LYS A 43 16.87 -9.71 -3.59
C LYS A 43 15.76 -8.80 -4.09
N PRO A 44 16.05 -7.52 -4.37
CA PRO A 44 15.08 -6.62 -4.98
C PRO A 44 14.42 -7.24 -6.22
N GLY A 45 13.09 -7.19 -6.27
CA GLY A 45 12.26 -7.83 -7.28
C GLY A 45 11.71 -9.20 -6.89
N ALA A 46 12.24 -9.87 -5.86
CA ALA A 46 11.67 -11.13 -5.37
C ALA A 46 10.27 -10.93 -4.79
N VAL A 47 9.37 -11.89 -5.05
CA VAL A 47 8.00 -11.88 -4.52
C VAL A 47 8.00 -12.45 -3.11
N ILE A 48 7.41 -11.73 -2.16
CA ILE A 48 7.27 -12.14 -0.77
C ILE A 48 5.78 -12.29 -0.45
N THR A 49 5.44 -13.42 0.18
CA THR A 49 4.13 -13.65 0.78
C THR A 49 4.32 -13.91 2.27
N ILE A 50 3.62 -13.15 3.11
CA ILE A 50 3.65 -13.30 4.56
C ILE A 50 2.32 -13.89 4.99
N ASN A 51 2.39 -15.06 5.61
CA ASN A 51 1.22 -15.73 6.19
C ASN A 51 1.35 -15.67 7.72
N ALA A 52 0.27 -15.35 8.40
CA ALA A 52 0.20 -15.32 9.86
C ALA A 52 -1.12 -15.92 10.35
N GLY A 53 -1.11 -16.44 11.57
CA GLY A 53 -2.30 -17.03 12.19
C GLY A 53 -1.98 -17.79 13.46
N TYR A 54 -3.01 -18.37 14.05
CA TYR A 54 -2.94 -19.14 15.29
C TYR A 54 -3.38 -20.58 15.04
N ALA A 55 -2.90 -21.50 15.88
CA ALA A 55 -3.33 -22.91 15.91
C ALA A 55 -3.29 -23.60 14.52
N ASN A 56 -2.22 -23.39 13.74
CA ASN A 56 -2.01 -23.91 12.39
C ASN A 56 -3.02 -23.42 11.33
N GLN A 57 -3.82 -22.40 11.66
CA GLN A 57 -4.66 -21.71 10.69
C GLN A 57 -3.98 -20.41 10.31
N THR A 58 -3.36 -20.39 9.14
CA THR A 58 -2.69 -19.18 8.63
C THR A 58 -3.44 -18.58 7.46
N SER A 59 -3.46 -17.26 7.38
CA SER A 59 -3.94 -16.51 6.23
C SER A 59 -2.84 -15.58 5.72
N THR A 60 -2.91 -15.24 4.45
CA THR A 60 -2.00 -14.24 3.87
C THR A 60 -2.34 -12.88 4.46
N VAL A 61 -1.36 -12.29 5.13
CA VAL A 61 -1.48 -10.93 5.74
C VAL A 61 -0.73 -9.88 4.92
N PHE A 62 0.13 -10.28 3.99
CA PHE A 62 0.79 -9.38 3.05
C PHE A 62 1.32 -10.16 1.85
N LYS A 63 1.20 -9.57 0.66
CA LYS A 63 1.86 -10.02 -0.56
C LYS A 63 2.44 -8.83 -1.31
N GLY A 64 3.67 -8.94 -1.76
CA GLY A 64 4.33 -7.85 -2.48
C GLY A 64 5.71 -8.26 -3.00
N ILE A 65 6.50 -7.26 -3.36
CA ILE A 65 7.85 -7.42 -3.91
C ILE A 65 8.88 -6.75 -3.00
N VAL A 66 10.08 -7.31 -2.95
CA VAL A 66 11.22 -6.69 -2.29
C VAL A 66 11.65 -5.46 -3.07
N VAL A 67 11.64 -4.29 -2.41
CA VAL A 67 12.09 -3.02 -3.00
C VAL A 67 13.43 -2.55 -2.44
N LYS A 68 13.78 -3.02 -1.25
CA LYS A 68 15.05 -2.69 -0.62
C LYS A 68 15.55 -3.83 0.25
N HIS A 69 16.83 -4.06 0.20
CA HIS A 69 17.58 -5.06 0.92
C HIS A 69 18.81 -4.39 1.54
N GLY A 70 19.08 -4.63 2.79
CA GLY A 70 20.23 -4.02 3.47
C GLY A 70 20.67 -4.82 4.67
N ILE A 71 21.98 -4.82 4.92
CA ILE A 71 22.58 -5.45 6.09
C ILE A 71 22.84 -4.40 7.15
N LYS A 72 22.54 -4.74 8.41
CA LYS A 72 22.86 -3.94 9.58
C LYS A 72 23.71 -4.77 10.55
N LEU A 73 24.86 -4.23 10.90
CA LEU A 73 25.76 -4.77 11.92
C LEU A 73 25.65 -3.87 13.15
N ASP A 74 25.24 -4.43 14.26
CA ASP A 74 25.16 -3.70 15.54
C ASP A 74 26.28 -4.18 16.51
N GLY A 75 26.57 -3.38 17.53
CA GLY A 75 27.60 -3.68 18.51
C GLY A 75 27.29 -4.86 19.45
N ASP A 76 26.12 -5.51 19.29
CA ASP A 76 25.69 -6.70 19.99
C ASP A 76 26.21 -8.02 19.35
N ASN A 77 27.09 -7.92 18.36
CA ASN A 77 27.65 -9.01 17.55
C ASN A 77 26.60 -9.78 16.72
N PHE A 78 25.40 -9.21 16.51
CA PHE A 78 24.43 -9.77 15.61
C PHE A 78 24.36 -8.97 14.30
N SER A 79 24.40 -9.69 13.21
CA SER A 79 24.12 -9.16 11.88
C SER A 79 22.65 -9.37 11.55
N ARG A 80 22.03 -8.36 10.97
CA ARG A 80 20.62 -8.39 10.57
C ARG A 80 20.45 -8.03 9.11
N LEU A 81 19.71 -8.86 8.39
CA LEU A 81 19.20 -8.53 7.08
C LEU A 81 17.88 -7.77 7.25
N ILE A 82 17.78 -6.60 6.66
CA ILE A 82 16.57 -5.77 6.64
C ILE A 82 15.99 -5.78 5.24
N VAL A 83 14.83 -6.38 5.08
CA VAL A 83 14.12 -6.47 3.81
C VAL A 83 12.90 -5.55 3.86
N GLN A 84 12.79 -4.63 2.91
CA GLN A 84 11.61 -3.79 2.75
C GLN A 84 10.86 -4.23 1.50
N CYS A 85 9.57 -4.51 1.69
CA CYS A 85 8.66 -4.93 0.64
C CYS A 85 7.58 -3.87 0.42
N LYS A 86 7.08 -3.81 -0.79
CA LYS A 86 5.90 -3.02 -1.17
C LYS A 86 4.93 -3.89 -1.95
N ASP A 87 3.64 -3.59 -1.85
CA ASP A 87 2.65 -4.16 -2.75
C ASP A 87 3.03 -3.90 -4.21
N SER A 88 2.63 -4.77 -5.12
CA SER A 88 2.93 -4.66 -6.56
C SER A 88 2.48 -3.33 -7.17
N SER A 89 1.51 -2.66 -6.56
CA SER A 89 1.05 -1.33 -6.95
C SER A 89 2.14 -0.24 -6.87
N VAL A 90 3.27 -0.51 -6.21
CA VAL A 90 4.44 0.38 -6.24
C VAL A 90 4.93 0.66 -7.66
N ALA A 91 4.69 -0.26 -8.61
CA ALA A 91 5.02 -0.04 -10.02
C ALA A 91 4.34 1.21 -10.61
N MET A 92 3.17 1.59 -10.09
CA MET A 92 2.46 2.81 -10.52
C MET A 92 3.16 4.10 -10.13
N THR A 93 4.10 4.06 -9.17
CA THR A 93 4.88 5.23 -8.74
C THR A 93 6.13 5.46 -9.58
N VAL A 94 6.49 4.47 -10.41
CA VAL A 94 7.74 4.50 -11.18
C VAL A 94 7.55 5.26 -12.49
N GLY A 95 8.39 6.26 -12.66
CA GLY A 95 8.39 7.10 -13.87
C GLY A 95 7.27 8.14 -13.88
N ARG A 96 7.46 9.12 -14.75
CA ARG A 96 6.48 10.19 -15.01
C ARG A 96 5.95 10.05 -16.42
N LYS A 97 4.65 10.20 -16.59
CA LYS A 97 3.95 9.98 -17.85
C LYS A 97 3.18 11.21 -18.27
N ASN A 98 2.93 11.28 -19.57
CA ASN A 98 2.01 12.24 -20.17
C ASN A 98 0.95 11.44 -20.95
N ALA A 99 -0.32 11.71 -20.71
CA ALA A 99 -1.42 11.09 -21.40
C ALA A 99 -2.61 12.03 -21.50
N ASN A 100 -3.36 11.93 -22.61
CA ASN A 100 -4.62 12.63 -22.79
C ASN A 100 -5.77 11.62 -22.69
N PHE A 101 -6.81 12.01 -22.00
CA PHE A 101 -8.06 11.26 -21.86
C PHE A 101 -9.18 12.13 -22.42
N VAL A 102 -9.80 11.67 -23.50
CA VAL A 102 -10.86 12.39 -24.23
C VAL A 102 -12.19 11.70 -23.97
N ASP A 103 -13.25 12.46 -23.75
CA ASP A 103 -14.61 11.98 -23.52
C ASP A 103 -14.67 10.84 -22.48
N SER A 104 -13.93 10.98 -21.40
CA SER A 104 -13.72 9.91 -20.41
C SER A 104 -14.24 10.29 -19.04
N LYS A 105 -14.75 9.30 -18.29
CA LYS A 105 -15.07 9.42 -16.87
C LYS A 105 -13.82 9.15 -16.02
N ASP A 106 -13.82 9.65 -14.79
CA ASP A 106 -12.73 9.35 -13.84
C ASP A 106 -12.59 7.85 -13.53
N SER A 107 -13.71 7.13 -13.40
CA SER A 107 -13.70 5.67 -13.20
C SER A 107 -13.01 4.92 -14.35
N ASP A 108 -13.22 5.35 -15.60
CA ASP A 108 -12.61 4.73 -16.77
C ASP A 108 -11.10 5.03 -16.82
N ILE A 109 -10.73 6.28 -16.52
CA ILE A 109 -9.33 6.70 -16.45
C ILE A 109 -8.59 5.91 -15.38
N ILE A 110 -9.13 5.85 -14.16
CA ILE A 110 -8.53 5.12 -13.04
C ILE A 110 -8.38 3.64 -13.39
N SER A 111 -9.42 3.01 -13.94
CA SER A 111 -9.38 1.61 -14.36
C SER A 111 -8.35 1.36 -15.45
N LYS A 112 -8.20 2.28 -16.40
CA LYS A 112 -7.19 2.21 -17.47
C LYS A 112 -5.77 2.34 -16.92
N LEU A 113 -5.54 3.24 -15.95
CA LEU A 113 -4.24 3.39 -15.30
C LEU A 113 -3.83 2.11 -14.59
N ILE A 114 -4.74 1.52 -13.79
CA ILE A 114 -4.48 0.26 -13.08
C ILE A 114 -4.26 -0.89 -14.06
N GLY A 115 -5.11 -0.99 -15.08
CA GLY A 115 -5.06 -2.05 -16.10
C GLY A 115 -3.80 -2.04 -16.98
N ALA A 116 -2.99 -0.99 -16.92
CA ALA A 116 -1.68 -0.96 -17.59
C ALA A 116 -0.62 -1.85 -16.89
N TYR A 117 -0.93 -2.40 -15.71
CA TYR A 117 -0.04 -3.24 -14.91
C TYR A 117 -0.63 -4.65 -14.76
N SER A 118 0.04 -5.65 -15.30
CA SER A 118 -0.44 -7.06 -15.35
C SER A 118 -0.69 -7.68 -13.98
N ASP A 119 0.03 -7.22 -12.96
CA ASP A 119 -0.02 -7.77 -11.60
C ASP A 119 -1.07 -7.08 -10.73
N LEU A 120 -1.84 -6.13 -11.31
CA LEU A 120 -2.85 -5.37 -10.59
C LEU A 120 -4.25 -5.71 -11.10
N SER A 121 -5.22 -5.58 -10.21
CA SER A 121 -6.65 -5.62 -10.52
C SER A 121 -7.35 -4.40 -9.95
N SER A 122 -8.43 -3.95 -10.58
CA SER A 122 -9.18 -2.76 -10.19
C SER A 122 -10.58 -3.11 -9.68
N ASP A 123 -11.03 -2.38 -8.66
CA ASP A 123 -12.39 -2.37 -8.16
C ASP A 123 -12.78 -0.90 -7.92
N VAL A 124 -13.28 -0.26 -8.97
CA VAL A 124 -13.51 1.20 -9.02
C VAL A 124 -15.01 1.47 -9.11
N THR A 125 -15.52 2.31 -8.21
CA THR A 125 -16.89 2.80 -8.28
C THR A 125 -17.07 3.66 -9.52
N ASP A 126 -18.14 3.41 -10.31
CA ASP A 126 -18.44 4.20 -11.51
C ASP A 126 -18.72 5.67 -11.15
N THR A 127 -18.24 6.58 -11.99
CA THR A 127 -18.44 8.02 -11.86
C THR A 127 -19.36 8.52 -12.97
N THR A 128 -20.14 9.56 -12.71
CA THR A 128 -21.18 10.04 -13.65
C THR A 128 -20.70 11.11 -14.61
N VAL A 129 -19.70 11.90 -14.19
CA VAL A 129 -19.21 13.05 -14.97
C VAL A 129 -18.26 12.58 -16.03
N SER A 130 -18.54 12.90 -17.30
CA SER A 130 -17.63 12.72 -18.42
C SER A 130 -16.97 14.05 -18.78
N TYR A 131 -15.65 14.01 -18.90
CA TYR A 131 -14.84 15.20 -19.25
C TYR A 131 -14.47 15.15 -20.74
N LYS A 132 -14.59 16.27 -21.43
CA LYS A 132 -14.16 16.37 -22.82
C LYS A 132 -12.67 16.09 -23.00
N GLU A 133 -11.86 16.59 -22.08
CA GLU A 133 -10.42 16.38 -22.09
C GLU A 133 -9.86 16.50 -20.70
N LEU A 134 -9.03 15.52 -20.31
CA LEU A 134 -8.20 15.52 -19.11
C LEU A 134 -6.79 15.12 -19.46
N VAL A 135 -5.82 15.77 -18.83
CA VAL A 135 -4.41 15.58 -19.11
C VAL A 135 -3.70 15.07 -17.86
N GLN A 136 -3.03 13.92 -17.99
CA GLN A 136 -1.97 13.54 -17.09
C GLN A 136 -0.70 14.23 -17.57
N TYR A 137 -0.15 15.12 -16.77
CA TYR A 137 1.02 15.89 -17.15
C TYR A 137 2.18 15.66 -16.20
N TYR A 138 3.22 15.00 -16.67
CA TYR A 138 4.50 14.76 -16.00
C TYR A 138 4.37 14.30 -14.54
N CYS A 139 3.45 13.40 -14.28
CA CYS A 139 3.24 12.77 -12.98
C CYS A 139 3.17 11.24 -13.08
N SER A 140 3.33 10.55 -11.95
CA SER A 140 3.20 9.09 -11.93
C SER A 140 1.72 8.69 -12.11
N ASP A 141 1.48 7.44 -12.52
CA ASP A 141 0.11 6.91 -12.60
C ASP A 141 -0.56 6.88 -11.23
N TRP A 142 0.23 6.64 -10.17
CA TRP A 142 -0.25 6.66 -8.80
C TRP A 142 -0.72 8.06 -8.36
N ASP A 143 0.09 9.09 -8.59
CA ASP A 143 -0.27 10.47 -8.22
C ASP A 143 -1.50 10.94 -8.99
N TYR A 144 -1.58 10.60 -10.28
CA TYR A 144 -2.74 10.98 -11.09
C TYR A 144 -4.01 10.25 -10.65
N LEU A 145 -3.90 8.94 -10.35
CA LEU A 145 -5.01 8.16 -9.79
C LEU A 145 -5.53 8.79 -8.50
N LEU A 146 -4.64 9.11 -7.56
CA LEU A 146 -5.04 9.76 -6.30
C LEU A 146 -5.76 11.09 -6.54
N THR A 147 -5.23 11.92 -7.45
CA THR A 147 -5.86 13.19 -7.80
C THR A 147 -7.29 12.99 -8.35
N ARG A 148 -7.49 11.97 -9.22
CA ARG A 148 -8.83 11.69 -9.77
C ARG A 148 -9.77 11.07 -8.75
N ALA A 149 -9.26 10.23 -7.84
CA ALA A 149 -10.04 9.69 -6.73
C ALA A 149 -10.50 10.81 -5.77
N GLU A 150 -9.60 11.73 -5.41
CA GLU A 150 -9.89 12.85 -4.51
C GLU A 150 -10.98 13.79 -5.05
N VAL A 151 -10.96 14.10 -6.35
CA VAL A 151 -12.01 14.93 -7.01
C VAL A 151 -13.41 14.33 -6.81
N ASN A 152 -13.51 12.99 -6.71
CA ASN A 152 -14.77 12.29 -6.48
C ASN A 152 -15.04 11.98 -5.00
N GLY A 153 -14.18 12.42 -4.07
CA GLY A 153 -14.27 12.09 -2.65
C GLY A 153 -14.04 10.60 -2.37
N PHE A 154 -13.34 9.89 -3.26
CA PHE A 154 -13.07 8.47 -3.12
C PHE A 154 -11.77 8.22 -2.37
N LEU A 155 -11.73 7.09 -1.66
CA LEU A 155 -10.57 6.56 -0.99
C LEU A 155 -9.98 5.42 -1.81
N VAL A 156 -8.65 5.32 -1.78
CA VAL A 156 -7.91 4.24 -2.43
C VAL A 156 -7.37 3.30 -1.36
N THR A 157 -7.72 2.03 -1.46
CA THR A 157 -7.18 0.96 -0.63
C THR A 157 -6.60 -0.13 -1.52
N ILE A 158 -5.55 -0.80 -1.04
CA ILE A 158 -4.85 -1.83 -1.80
C ILE A 158 -4.70 -3.07 -0.94
N ASP A 159 -4.95 -4.23 -1.52
CA ASP A 159 -4.71 -5.53 -0.91
C ASP A 159 -4.25 -6.53 -1.96
N ALA A 160 -3.03 -7.04 -1.79
CA ALA A 160 -2.40 -8.05 -2.65
C ALA A 160 -2.54 -7.78 -4.17
N GLY A 161 -2.29 -6.52 -4.59
CA GLY A 161 -2.39 -6.08 -5.98
C GLY A 161 -3.80 -5.69 -6.43
N LYS A 162 -4.83 -5.87 -5.59
CA LYS A 162 -6.17 -5.37 -5.85
C LYS A 162 -6.28 -3.91 -5.39
N VAL A 163 -6.47 -2.99 -6.32
CA VAL A 163 -6.67 -1.56 -6.06
C VAL A 163 -8.16 -1.26 -6.05
N THR A 164 -8.67 -0.88 -4.88
CA THR A 164 -10.09 -0.54 -4.66
C THR A 164 -10.22 0.97 -4.53
N VAL A 165 -11.11 1.59 -5.32
CA VAL A 165 -11.36 3.04 -5.33
C VAL A 165 -12.85 3.30 -5.13
N LYS A 166 -13.22 3.73 -3.91
CA LYS A 166 -14.63 3.85 -3.49
C LYS A 166 -14.84 5.03 -2.55
N ALA A 167 -16.08 5.50 -2.48
CA ALA A 167 -16.49 6.45 -1.44
C ALA A 167 -16.32 5.83 -0.04
N PRO A 168 -15.96 6.64 0.98
CA PRO A 168 -15.96 6.16 2.36
C PRO A 168 -17.37 5.76 2.77
N GLN A 169 -17.50 4.60 3.39
CA GLN A 169 -18.78 4.13 3.93
C GLN A 169 -18.81 4.42 5.43
N VAL A 170 -19.55 5.46 5.82
CA VAL A 170 -19.64 5.91 7.22
C VAL A 170 -20.95 5.54 7.92
N ASP A 171 -21.97 5.14 7.13
CA ASP A 171 -23.33 4.85 7.59
C ASP A 171 -23.61 3.32 7.56
N GLY A 172 -22.70 2.53 8.11
CA GLY A 172 -22.82 1.07 8.17
C GLY A 172 -23.02 0.56 9.60
N GLU A 173 -23.46 -0.70 9.72
CA GLU A 173 -23.39 -1.40 11.00
C GLU A 173 -21.94 -1.56 11.45
N ALA A 174 -21.71 -1.58 12.77
CA ALA A 174 -20.40 -1.78 13.35
C ALA A 174 -19.82 -3.14 12.91
N VAL A 175 -18.69 -3.11 12.22
CA VAL A 175 -17.96 -4.32 11.77
C VAL A 175 -17.34 -5.07 12.94
N LEU A 176 -16.95 -4.33 14.00
CA LEU A 176 -16.33 -4.86 15.20
C LEU A 176 -16.81 -4.07 16.42
N THR A 177 -17.19 -4.77 17.48
CA THR A 177 -17.48 -4.17 18.77
C THR A 177 -16.40 -4.60 19.76
N LEU A 178 -15.74 -3.64 20.40
CA LEU A 178 -14.72 -3.87 21.41
C LEU A 178 -15.18 -3.35 22.75
N THR A 179 -14.94 -4.12 23.81
CA THR A 179 -15.29 -3.74 25.18
C THR A 179 -14.03 -3.39 25.94
N TYR A 180 -13.98 -2.17 26.49
CA TYR A 180 -12.86 -1.72 27.33
C TYR A 180 -12.72 -2.61 28.56
N GLY A 181 -11.50 -3.06 28.81
CA GLY A 181 -11.17 -3.96 29.91
C GLY A 181 -11.40 -5.46 29.64
N ILE A 182 -11.96 -5.82 28.45
CA ILE A 182 -12.11 -7.20 28.00
C ILE A 182 -11.26 -7.42 26.74
N ASP A 183 -11.65 -6.76 25.63
CA ASP A 183 -10.99 -6.91 24.32
C ASP A 183 -10.03 -5.74 24.03
N LEU A 184 -10.26 -4.59 24.68
CA LEU A 184 -9.53 -3.34 24.47
C LEU A 184 -8.76 -2.95 25.74
N MET A 185 -7.44 -3.10 25.71
CA MET A 185 -6.56 -2.80 26.86
C MET A 185 -6.08 -1.34 26.88
N ALA A 186 -5.92 -0.73 25.72
CA ALA A 186 -5.55 0.67 25.57
C ALA A 186 -6.23 1.29 24.36
N PHE A 187 -6.67 2.52 24.48
CA PHE A 187 -7.30 3.28 23.41
C PHE A 187 -6.85 4.74 23.50
N SER A 188 -6.51 5.32 22.36
CA SER A 188 -6.26 6.75 22.21
C SER A 188 -6.98 7.23 20.95
N ALA A 189 -7.70 8.33 21.06
CA ALA A 189 -8.38 8.96 19.93
C ALA A 189 -8.25 10.48 20.05
N ASP A 190 -7.89 11.10 18.93
CA ASP A 190 -7.82 12.55 18.80
C ASP A 190 -8.86 13.00 17.77
N VAL A 191 -9.53 14.10 18.05
CA VAL A 191 -10.45 14.76 17.13
C VAL A 191 -9.80 16.04 16.63
N ASP A 192 -9.49 16.07 15.33
CA ASP A 192 -8.92 17.26 14.69
C ASP A 192 -9.99 17.95 13.83
N ALA A 193 -10.24 19.20 14.14
CA ALA A 193 -11.19 20.05 13.41
C ALA A 193 -10.49 21.03 12.43
N ALA A 194 -9.17 20.96 12.26
CA ALA A 194 -8.41 21.91 11.45
C ALA A 194 -8.81 21.91 9.96
N ALA A 195 -9.30 20.76 9.45
CA ALA A 195 -9.77 20.62 8.08
C ALA A 195 -11.31 20.63 7.95
N GLN A 196 -12.04 21.04 8.96
CA GLN A 196 -13.51 21.15 8.91
C GLN A 196 -13.91 22.55 8.43
N PHE A 197 -14.54 22.61 7.26
CA PHE A 197 -15.03 23.84 6.67
C PHE A 197 -16.53 23.97 6.87
N SER A 198 -17.00 25.14 7.33
CA SER A 198 -18.44 25.44 7.46
C SER A 198 -19.12 25.66 6.11
N VAL A 199 -18.38 26.12 5.12
CA VAL A 199 -18.89 26.42 3.77
C VAL A 199 -17.80 26.20 2.73
N VAL A 200 -18.16 25.57 1.61
CA VAL A 200 -17.34 25.49 0.39
C VAL A 200 -18.08 26.19 -0.73
N LYS A 201 -17.44 27.17 -1.40
CA LYS A 201 -18.00 27.92 -2.51
C LYS A 201 -17.26 27.61 -3.81
N GLY A 202 -17.94 26.98 -4.77
CA GLY A 202 -17.46 26.77 -6.13
C GLY A 202 -17.91 27.91 -7.05
N ILE A 203 -17.02 28.35 -7.96
CA ILE A 203 -17.34 29.33 -9.01
C ILE A 203 -16.87 28.73 -10.33
N ALA A 204 -17.78 28.74 -11.31
CA ALA A 204 -17.47 28.31 -12.67
C ALA A 204 -17.92 29.39 -13.68
N TRP A 205 -17.21 29.46 -14.80
CA TRP A 205 -17.60 30.28 -15.96
C TRP A 205 -18.33 29.37 -16.96
N SER A 206 -19.44 29.87 -17.47
CA SER A 206 -20.21 29.22 -18.56
C SER A 206 -19.78 29.71 -19.93
#